data_b20ee4b56ee49658a618ea1774acbf5a
#
_entry.id   b20ee4b56ee49658a618ea1774acbf5a
#
_cell.length_a   1.000
_cell.length_b   1.000
_cell.length_c   1.000
_cell.angle_alpha   90.00
_cell.angle_beta   90.00
_cell.angle_gamma   90.00
#
_symmetry.space_group_name_H-M   'P 1'
#
loop_
_entity.id
_entity.type
_entity.pdbx_description
1 polymer ?
#
loop_
_entity_poly.entity_id
_entity_poly.type
_entity_poly.pdbx_seq_one_letter_code
_entity_poly.pdbx_strand_id
1 'polypeptide(L)'
;MQIEQLFDFLHRSVSPFHAVHTAAQLLDAAGYTRLEEAEYWNLEPEHGYYVTRNESSIIAWRVPAHAIGGWRIAASHSDSPTWRIKNTNVNAAGCIKLNVEGYGGMIMSTWLDRPLSAAGRVLVRDEAAGTLESRLVDLDRDLLVIPSLAIHMDRTLNSGHAFNPQVDMQPLYGLEGSKPFPALLAEAAGVKEEDIVDFDLSLYTRQAPTRIGPDGELFMAPRIDDLECAATTLYGFLDAAPETDSACAPVWAMFDNEEVGSSTRQGADSSFLRDVLDRILNAIPHSAQAQAQAFANSFVLSADNAHAVHPNFADKADPCNKVILGKGVVVKVNASQKYTTSGLTGAIFKEICRKNNVPVQVFANRADLPGGSTLGNLQSHTVPVPMVDIGLAQLAMHSAVETAAVADADAMVRAVTGFYRVHLRSLGDARYTLE
;
A
#
# COMPACT_ATOMS: atom_id res chain seq x y z
N MET A 1 -10.83 -13.72 -5.60
CA MET A 1 -11.39 -12.60 -4.80
C MET A 1 -12.59 -12.01 -5.53
N GLN A 2 -13.65 -11.62 -4.84
CA GLN A 2 -14.73 -10.84 -5.42
C GLN A 2 -14.40 -9.35 -5.28
N ILE A 3 -14.83 -8.51 -6.21
CA ILE A 3 -14.51 -7.08 -6.19
C ILE A 3 -15.05 -6.36 -4.94
N GLU A 4 -16.13 -6.86 -4.38
CA GLU A 4 -16.74 -6.34 -3.14
C GLU A 4 -15.81 -6.49 -1.94
N GLN A 5 -14.95 -7.52 -1.93
CA GLN A 5 -13.91 -7.69 -0.90
C GLN A 5 -12.81 -6.63 -1.04
N LEU A 6 -12.43 -6.28 -2.27
CA LEU A 6 -11.53 -5.15 -2.53
C LEU A 6 -12.16 -3.84 -2.08
N PHE A 7 -13.43 -3.62 -2.41
CA PHE A 7 -14.15 -2.40 -2.01
C PHE A 7 -14.26 -2.27 -0.48
N ASP A 8 -14.53 -3.36 0.23
CA ASP A 8 -14.53 -3.38 1.69
C ASP A 8 -13.13 -3.04 2.25
N PHE A 9 -12.07 -3.64 1.70
CA PHE A 9 -10.70 -3.34 2.10
C PHE A 9 -10.35 -1.85 1.89
N LEU A 10 -10.62 -1.30 0.71
CA LEU A 10 -10.39 0.12 0.39
C LEU A 10 -11.21 1.07 1.28
N HIS A 11 -12.47 0.71 1.53
CA HIS A 11 -13.37 1.52 2.36
C HIS A 11 -12.90 1.60 3.82
N ARG A 12 -12.43 0.48 4.38
CA ARG A 12 -11.97 0.39 5.77
C ARG A 12 -10.56 0.91 5.97
N SER A 13 -9.75 1.00 4.92
CA SER A 13 -8.33 1.36 4.97
C SER A 13 -8.13 2.86 4.74
N VAL A 14 -8.75 3.72 5.56
CA VAL A 14 -8.76 5.19 5.39
C VAL A 14 -7.45 5.88 5.76
N SER A 15 -6.52 5.19 6.39
CA SER A 15 -5.14 5.62 6.67
C SER A 15 -4.21 4.40 6.70
N PRO A 16 -2.87 4.56 6.68
CA PRO A 16 -1.94 3.42 6.79
C PRO A 16 -2.20 2.55 8.03
N PHE A 17 -2.54 3.15 9.15
CA PHE A 17 -2.89 2.44 10.40
C PHE A 17 -4.16 1.59 10.24
N HIS A 18 -5.17 2.12 9.56
CA HIS A 18 -6.40 1.38 9.26
C HIS A 18 -6.18 0.29 8.23
N ALA A 19 -5.28 0.48 7.25
CA ALA A 19 -4.92 -0.53 6.27
C ALA A 19 -4.25 -1.75 6.94
N VAL A 20 -3.30 -1.51 7.86
CA VAL A 20 -2.66 -2.56 8.65
C VAL A 20 -3.67 -3.24 9.58
N HIS A 21 -4.54 -2.48 10.24
CA HIS A 21 -5.60 -3.05 11.08
C HIS A 21 -6.57 -3.95 10.27
N THR A 22 -6.98 -3.50 9.10
CA THR A 22 -7.86 -4.29 8.21
C THR A 22 -7.18 -5.57 7.73
N ALA A 23 -5.90 -5.48 7.33
CA ALA A 23 -5.11 -6.64 6.95
C ALA A 23 -4.92 -7.62 8.12
N ALA A 24 -4.63 -7.12 9.32
CA ALA A 24 -4.50 -7.94 10.52
C ALA A 24 -5.80 -8.70 10.85
N GLN A 25 -6.96 -8.05 10.73
CA GLN A 25 -8.26 -8.73 10.92
C GLN A 25 -8.50 -9.86 9.91
N LEU A 26 -8.07 -9.69 8.64
CA LEU A 26 -8.15 -10.76 7.63
C LEU A 26 -7.21 -11.91 7.96
N LEU A 27 -6.01 -11.63 8.46
CA LEU A 27 -5.05 -12.64 8.91
C LEU A 27 -5.55 -13.38 10.16
N ASP A 28 -6.09 -12.67 11.16
CA ASP A 28 -6.69 -13.26 12.35
C ASP A 28 -7.85 -14.20 11.97
N ALA A 29 -8.73 -13.77 11.07
CA ALA A 29 -9.82 -14.59 10.55
C ALA A 29 -9.34 -15.83 9.79
N ALA A 30 -8.14 -15.78 9.20
CA ALA A 30 -7.49 -16.93 8.55
C ALA A 30 -6.64 -17.77 9.51
N GLY A 31 -6.65 -17.49 10.83
CA GLY A 31 -5.97 -18.27 11.86
C GLY A 31 -4.48 -17.96 12.03
N TYR A 32 -4.01 -16.81 11.57
CA TYR A 32 -2.64 -16.36 11.80
C TYR A 32 -2.50 -15.81 13.23
N THR A 33 -1.35 -16.02 13.82
CA THR A 33 -1.03 -15.51 15.17
C THR A 33 -0.20 -14.24 15.09
N ARG A 34 -0.63 -13.18 15.77
CA ARG A 34 0.16 -11.97 15.95
C ARG A 34 1.34 -12.23 16.86
N LEU A 35 2.51 -11.72 16.47
CA LEU A 35 3.73 -11.71 17.28
C LEU A 35 4.17 -10.27 17.55
N GLU A 36 4.87 -10.08 18.66
CA GLU A 36 5.45 -8.78 19.02
C GLU A 36 6.97 -8.76 18.73
N GLU A 37 7.46 -7.64 18.15
CA GLU A 37 8.89 -7.51 17.84
C GLU A 37 9.79 -7.55 19.10
N ALA A 38 9.26 -7.11 20.25
CA ALA A 38 10.01 -7.08 21.51
C ALA A 38 10.10 -8.45 22.21
N GLU A 39 9.35 -9.47 21.74
CA GLU A 39 9.26 -10.77 22.39
C GLU A 39 10.05 -11.85 21.65
N TYR A 40 10.27 -12.96 22.34
CA TYR A 40 10.85 -14.18 21.76
C TYR A 40 9.81 -14.89 20.90
N TRP A 41 10.18 -15.31 19.68
CA TRP A 41 9.27 -16.04 18.79
C TRP A 41 9.47 -17.54 18.89
N ASN A 42 8.42 -18.24 19.26
CA ASN A 42 8.32 -19.69 19.17
C ASN A 42 7.44 -20.04 17.96
N LEU A 43 8.03 -20.58 16.92
CA LEU A 43 7.35 -20.84 15.66
C LEU A 43 7.08 -22.32 15.49
N GLU A 44 5.83 -22.65 15.16
CA GLU A 44 5.38 -24.01 14.88
C GLU A 44 5.33 -24.24 13.36
N PRO A 45 5.72 -25.43 12.87
CA PRO A 45 5.52 -25.81 11.47
C PRO A 45 4.06 -25.69 11.04
N GLU A 46 3.84 -25.34 9.78
CA GLU A 46 2.51 -25.23 9.14
C GLU A 46 1.59 -24.17 9.75
N HIS A 47 2.09 -23.37 10.68
CA HIS A 47 1.34 -22.28 11.29
C HIS A 47 1.67 -20.93 10.63
N GLY A 48 0.67 -20.04 10.62
CA GLY A 48 0.77 -18.67 10.08
C GLY A 48 0.99 -17.64 11.18
N TYR A 49 1.86 -16.69 10.93
CA TYR A 49 2.18 -15.60 11.87
C TYR A 49 2.22 -14.26 11.15
N TYR A 50 2.04 -13.19 11.90
CA TYR A 50 2.31 -11.83 11.43
C TYR A 50 2.86 -10.94 12.53
N VAL A 51 3.54 -9.87 12.12
CA VAL A 51 4.09 -8.84 13.00
C VAL A 51 3.84 -7.46 12.38
N THR A 52 3.62 -6.45 13.22
CA THR A 52 3.45 -5.07 12.78
C THR A 52 4.61 -4.20 13.26
N ARG A 53 4.95 -3.16 12.49
CA ARG A 53 5.91 -2.13 12.91
C ARG A 53 5.24 -0.77 12.76
N ASN A 54 5.27 0.05 13.81
CA ASN A 54 4.61 1.36 13.89
C ASN A 54 3.08 1.31 13.66
N GLU A 55 2.44 0.13 13.70
CA GLU A 55 1.03 -0.08 13.33
C GLU A 55 0.67 0.37 11.91
N SER A 56 1.66 0.75 11.09
CA SER A 56 1.49 1.22 9.72
C SER A 56 2.17 0.32 8.67
N SER A 57 2.96 -0.67 9.11
CA SER A 57 3.53 -1.74 8.28
C SER A 57 3.29 -3.10 8.91
N ILE A 58 3.14 -4.12 8.08
CA ILE A 58 2.83 -5.49 8.51
C ILE A 58 3.55 -6.51 7.62
N ILE A 59 4.05 -7.58 8.21
CA ILE A 59 4.61 -8.73 7.52
C ILE A 59 3.95 -9.99 8.05
N ALA A 60 3.41 -10.81 7.16
CA ALA A 60 2.81 -12.10 7.46
C ALA A 60 3.55 -13.22 6.74
N TRP A 61 3.63 -14.38 7.36
CA TRP A 61 4.29 -15.56 6.78
C TRP A 61 3.65 -16.86 7.28
N ARG A 62 3.92 -17.94 6.57
CA ARG A 62 3.62 -19.29 7.03
C ARG A 62 4.89 -20.10 7.12
N VAL A 63 5.05 -20.83 8.23
CA VAL A 63 6.19 -21.72 8.43
C VAL A 63 5.94 -23.00 7.65
N PRO A 64 6.86 -23.42 6.74
CA PRO A 64 6.68 -24.70 6.04
C PRO A 64 6.81 -25.91 6.99
N ALA A 65 6.26 -27.06 6.58
CA ALA A 65 6.41 -28.32 7.31
C ALA A 65 7.86 -28.79 7.44
N HIS A 66 8.74 -28.31 6.54
CA HIS A 66 10.15 -28.71 6.46
C HIS A 66 11.05 -27.48 6.61
N ALA A 67 12.37 -27.71 6.53
CA ALA A 67 13.35 -26.62 6.57
C ALA A 67 13.12 -25.61 5.44
N ILE A 68 13.32 -24.31 5.75
CA ILE A 68 13.15 -23.23 4.77
C ILE A 68 14.28 -23.29 3.74
N GLY A 69 13.94 -23.60 2.51
CA GLY A 69 14.84 -23.64 1.36
C GLY A 69 14.83 -22.36 0.52
N GLY A 70 13.92 -21.42 0.79
CA GLY A 70 13.79 -20.13 0.11
C GLY A 70 12.52 -19.37 0.56
N TRP A 71 12.40 -18.15 0.07
CA TRP A 71 11.27 -17.28 0.35
C TRP A 71 10.49 -16.92 -0.92
N ARG A 72 9.17 -16.90 -0.83
CA ARG A 72 8.30 -16.30 -1.84
C ARG A 72 7.63 -15.10 -1.21
N ILE A 73 8.03 -13.91 -1.64
CA ILE A 73 7.63 -12.66 -1.00
C ILE A 73 6.82 -11.83 -1.98
N ALA A 74 5.63 -11.40 -1.58
CA ALA A 74 4.91 -10.33 -2.26
C ALA A 74 4.85 -9.11 -1.34
N ALA A 75 5.25 -7.96 -1.84
CA ALA A 75 5.36 -6.72 -1.09
C ALA A 75 4.59 -5.59 -1.79
N SER A 76 3.94 -4.72 -1.02
CA SER A 76 3.12 -3.57 -1.41
C SER A 76 3.26 -2.46 -0.38
N HIS A 77 2.53 -1.33 -0.52
CA HIS A 77 2.55 -0.29 0.50
C HIS A 77 1.15 0.08 1.03
N SER A 78 1.13 0.69 2.22
CA SER A 78 -0.09 1.01 2.99
C SER A 78 -0.50 2.47 2.89
N ASP A 79 0.43 3.34 2.57
CA ASP A 79 0.26 4.78 2.50
C ASP A 79 -0.22 5.23 1.11
N SER A 80 -0.72 6.43 1.03
CA SER A 80 -1.18 7.08 -0.20
C SER A 80 -1.06 8.60 -0.03
N PRO A 81 -0.93 9.38 -1.11
CA PRO A 81 -0.84 10.83 -1.02
C PRO A 81 -2.05 11.44 -0.33
N THR A 82 -1.79 12.33 0.64
CA THR A 82 -2.84 12.94 1.45
C THR A 82 -2.39 14.25 2.10
N TRP A 83 -3.30 14.89 2.85
CA TRP A 83 -3.02 16.04 3.71
C TRP A 83 -2.91 15.59 5.16
N ARG A 84 -1.74 15.74 5.77
CA ARG A 84 -1.52 15.49 7.20
C ARG A 84 -1.93 16.70 8.03
N ILE A 85 -2.67 16.48 9.11
CA ILE A 85 -3.01 17.51 10.08
C ILE A 85 -1.80 17.74 10.96
N LYS A 86 -1.24 18.96 10.92
CA LYS A 86 -0.08 19.34 11.74
C LYS A 86 -0.51 19.83 13.11
N ASN A 87 -1.54 20.67 13.12
CA ASN A 87 -1.94 21.38 14.31
C ASN A 87 -3.38 21.85 14.19
N THR A 88 -3.94 22.30 15.29
CA THR A 88 -5.30 22.73 15.37
C THR A 88 -5.54 24.14 14.84
N ASN A 89 -6.71 24.55 14.86
CA ASN A 89 -7.48 25.70 14.43
C ASN A 89 -6.69 26.97 14.08
N VAL A 90 -6.83 27.38 12.84
CA VAL A 90 -6.44 28.72 12.38
C VAL A 90 -7.72 29.51 12.10
N ASN A 91 -8.00 30.55 12.89
CA ASN A 91 -9.15 31.43 12.67
C ASN A 91 -8.88 32.40 11.53
N ALA A 92 -9.80 32.47 10.58
CA ALA A 92 -9.73 33.41 9.47
C ALA A 92 -11.13 33.79 8.98
N ALA A 93 -11.42 35.06 8.89
CA ALA A 93 -12.68 35.59 8.35
C ALA A 93 -13.96 35.00 8.99
N GLY A 94 -13.95 34.77 10.32
CA GLY A 94 -15.07 34.16 11.03
C GLY A 94 -15.21 32.65 10.86
N CYS A 95 -14.21 32.03 10.26
CA CYS A 95 -14.15 30.58 10.04
C CYS A 95 -12.95 29.96 10.77
N ILE A 96 -13.07 28.67 11.06
CA ILE A 96 -11.99 27.84 11.61
C ILE A 96 -11.49 26.94 10.51
N LYS A 97 -10.17 26.93 10.29
CA LYS A 97 -9.46 26.01 9.38
C LYS A 97 -8.54 25.08 10.17
N LEU A 98 -8.24 23.91 9.63
CA LEU A 98 -7.15 23.10 10.14
C LEU A 98 -5.87 23.41 9.37
N ASN A 99 -4.73 23.35 10.08
CA ASN A 99 -3.41 23.51 9.48
C ASN A 99 -2.90 22.15 9.00
N VAL A 100 -2.71 22.01 7.70
CA VAL A 100 -2.28 20.77 7.08
C VAL A 100 -1.03 20.95 6.24
N GLU A 101 -0.35 19.84 5.93
CA GLU A 101 0.72 19.77 4.96
C GLU A 101 0.55 18.55 4.04
N GLY A 102 1.10 18.65 2.82
CA GLY A 102 1.06 17.55 1.86
C GLY A 102 1.97 16.40 2.28
N TYR A 103 1.47 15.18 2.15
CA TYR A 103 2.18 13.94 2.26
C TYR A 103 2.16 13.24 0.91
N GLY A 104 3.34 12.96 0.33
CA GLY A 104 3.47 12.44 -1.04
C GLY A 104 3.16 13.46 -2.13
N GLY A 105 3.17 13.02 -3.36
CA GLY A 105 3.01 13.82 -4.56
C GLY A 105 1.58 13.80 -5.13
N MET A 106 0.62 14.53 -4.56
CA MET A 106 -0.78 14.49 -4.95
C MET A 106 -1.17 15.46 -6.07
N ILE A 107 -2.28 15.17 -6.76
CA ILE A 107 -2.96 16.10 -7.66
C ILE A 107 -3.88 16.99 -6.82
N MET A 108 -3.38 18.17 -6.40
CA MET A 108 -4.04 19.04 -5.42
C MET A 108 -5.46 19.46 -5.82
N SER A 109 -5.70 19.77 -7.10
CA SER A 109 -7.03 20.20 -7.60
C SER A 109 -8.14 19.19 -7.34
N THR A 110 -7.80 17.91 -7.21
CA THR A 110 -8.79 16.85 -6.99
C THR A 110 -9.30 16.78 -5.55
N TRP A 111 -8.68 17.52 -4.64
CA TRP A 111 -9.08 17.61 -3.23
C TRP A 111 -10.09 18.73 -2.95
N LEU A 112 -10.34 19.60 -3.94
CA LEU A 112 -11.24 20.73 -3.79
C LEU A 112 -12.72 20.29 -3.85
N ASP A 113 -13.58 21.09 -3.20
CA ASP A 113 -15.05 21.10 -3.31
C ASP A 113 -15.75 19.74 -3.03
N ARG A 114 -15.13 18.93 -2.16
CA ARG A 114 -15.70 17.63 -1.77
C ARG A 114 -15.71 17.44 -0.26
N PRO A 115 -16.62 16.60 0.26
CA PRO A 115 -16.62 16.25 1.67
C PRO A 115 -15.35 15.46 2.02
N LEU A 116 -14.66 15.90 3.07
CA LEU A 116 -13.48 15.24 3.63
C LEU A 116 -13.75 14.88 5.09
N SER A 117 -13.06 13.84 5.55
CA SER A 117 -12.97 13.47 6.96
C SER A 117 -11.50 13.36 7.37
N ALA A 118 -11.24 12.97 8.62
CA ALA A 118 -9.90 12.73 9.14
C ALA A 118 -9.86 11.39 9.87
N ALA A 119 -8.77 10.65 9.65
CA ALA A 119 -8.51 9.36 10.27
C ALA A 119 -7.01 9.17 10.54
N GLY A 120 -6.71 8.25 11.46
CA GLY A 120 -5.34 7.90 11.83
C GLY A 120 -5.30 7.31 13.23
N ARG A 121 -4.38 7.77 14.06
CA ARG A 121 -4.29 7.37 15.47
C ARG A 121 -4.05 8.55 16.39
N VAL A 122 -4.43 8.38 17.64
CA VAL A 122 -4.05 9.25 18.76
C VAL A 122 -3.18 8.48 19.75
N LEU A 123 -2.24 9.16 20.39
CA LEU A 123 -1.40 8.64 21.46
C LEU A 123 -1.99 9.11 22.78
N VAL A 124 -2.48 8.16 23.58
CA VAL A 124 -3.22 8.42 24.81
C VAL A 124 -2.39 8.01 26.02
N ARG A 125 -2.33 8.87 27.01
CA ARG A 125 -1.71 8.59 28.31
C ARG A 125 -2.70 7.90 29.24
N ASP A 126 -2.31 6.77 29.81
CA ASP A 126 -2.96 6.19 30.98
C ASP A 126 -2.06 6.41 32.20
N GLU A 127 -2.38 7.42 33.02
CA GLU A 127 -1.59 7.72 34.21
C GLU A 127 -1.66 6.61 35.26
N ALA A 128 -2.78 5.89 35.33
CA ALA A 128 -2.97 4.84 36.35
C ALA A 128 -2.13 3.59 36.01
N ALA A 129 -2.02 3.23 34.75
CA ALA A 129 -1.19 2.14 34.26
C ALA A 129 0.26 2.55 33.99
N GLY A 130 0.55 3.86 33.91
CA GLY A 130 1.87 4.39 33.53
C GLY A 130 2.23 4.08 32.07
N THR A 131 1.23 3.95 31.19
CA THR A 131 1.40 3.59 29.78
C THR A 131 1.08 4.75 28.84
N LEU A 132 1.64 4.65 27.64
CA LEU A 132 1.24 5.44 26.47
C LEU A 132 0.73 4.47 25.42
N GLU A 133 -0.51 4.62 25.01
CA GLU A 133 -1.20 3.71 24.09
C GLU A 133 -1.62 4.41 22.81
N SER A 134 -1.53 3.69 21.69
CA SER A 134 -2.10 4.11 20.41
C SER A 134 -3.57 3.70 20.32
N ARG A 135 -4.44 4.60 19.83
CA ARG A 135 -5.85 4.30 19.51
C ARG A 135 -6.17 4.76 18.12
N LEU A 136 -6.71 3.86 17.31
CA LEU A 136 -7.22 4.21 16.00
C LEU A 136 -8.42 5.14 16.13
N VAL A 137 -8.46 6.14 15.25
CA VAL A 137 -9.56 7.11 15.18
C VAL A 137 -9.94 7.32 13.72
N ASP A 138 -11.22 7.14 13.43
CA ASP A 138 -11.88 7.60 12.21
C ASP A 138 -13.04 8.49 12.59
N LEU A 139 -13.04 9.76 12.15
CA LEU A 139 -14.15 10.68 12.43
C LEU A 139 -15.40 10.35 11.59
N ASP A 140 -15.24 9.62 10.51
CA ASP A 140 -16.27 9.02 9.66
C ASP A 140 -17.53 9.88 9.43
N ARG A 141 -17.34 11.16 9.13
CA ARG A 141 -18.41 12.10 8.77
C ARG A 141 -17.92 13.17 7.81
N ASP A 142 -18.84 13.82 7.11
CA ASP A 142 -18.56 14.98 6.28
C ASP A 142 -18.19 16.16 7.18
N LEU A 143 -16.90 16.34 7.42
CA LEU A 143 -16.37 17.23 8.44
C LEU A 143 -15.68 18.46 7.87
N LEU A 144 -15.01 18.31 6.74
CA LEU A 144 -14.08 19.29 6.20
C LEU A 144 -14.35 19.49 4.71
N VAL A 145 -13.96 20.67 4.20
CA VAL A 145 -13.93 20.97 2.77
C VAL A 145 -12.77 21.92 2.47
N ILE A 146 -12.12 21.74 1.33
CA ILE A 146 -11.17 22.73 0.78
C ILE A 146 -11.92 23.44 -0.35
N PRO A 147 -12.45 24.68 -0.11
CA PRO A 147 -13.26 25.35 -1.11
C PRO A 147 -12.41 25.98 -2.20
N SER A 148 -12.81 25.81 -3.46
CA SER A 148 -12.24 26.54 -4.59
C SER A 148 -12.47 28.05 -4.45
N LEU A 149 -11.53 28.83 -4.96
CA LEU A 149 -11.79 30.27 -5.17
C LEU A 149 -12.82 30.43 -6.29
N ALA A 150 -13.80 31.30 -6.08
CA ALA A 150 -14.83 31.54 -7.09
C ALA A 150 -14.22 32.07 -8.41
N ILE A 151 -14.69 31.57 -9.55
CA ILE A 151 -14.21 31.98 -10.89
C ILE A 151 -14.25 33.50 -11.11
N HIS A 152 -15.15 34.20 -10.42
CA HIS A 152 -15.28 35.67 -10.48
C HIS A 152 -14.12 36.40 -9.81
N MET A 153 -13.42 35.73 -8.88
CA MET A 153 -12.27 36.29 -8.15
C MET A 153 -10.95 35.97 -8.85
N ASP A 154 -10.90 34.87 -9.62
CA ASP A 154 -9.77 34.52 -10.48
C ASP A 154 -10.26 33.89 -11.79
N ARG A 155 -10.33 34.69 -12.84
CA ARG A 155 -10.82 34.25 -14.17
C ARG A 155 -9.79 33.39 -14.93
N THR A 156 -8.57 33.23 -14.37
CA THR A 156 -7.49 32.45 -14.98
C THR A 156 -7.42 31.02 -14.49
N LEU A 157 -8.25 30.62 -13.51
CA LEU A 157 -8.24 29.29 -12.91
C LEU A 157 -8.21 28.15 -13.95
N ASN A 158 -9.00 28.27 -15.02
CA ASN A 158 -9.04 27.26 -16.10
C ASN A 158 -7.85 27.33 -17.07
N SER A 159 -7.00 28.33 -16.95
CA SER A 159 -5.82 28.50 -17.81
C SER A 159 -4.52 28.01 -17.17
N GLY A 160 -4.61 27.51 -15.94
CA GLY A 160 -3.50 26.99 -15.13
C GLY A 160 -3.30 27.76 -13.84
N HIS A 161 -3.71 27.17 -12.72
CA HIS A 161 -3.49 27.71 -11.37
C HIS A 161 -2.38 26.89 -10.68
N ALA A 162 -1.35 27.58 -10.20
CA ALA A 162 -0.28 26.97 -9.40
C ALA A 162 -0.71 26.98 -7.92
N PHE A 163 -1.15 25.85 -7.40
CA PHE A 163 -1.59 25.72 -6.01
C PHE A 163 -0.44 25.92 -5.03
N ASN A 164 -0.67 26.78 -4.02
CA ASN A 164 0.20 26.91 -2.86
C ASN A 164 -0.40 26.11 -1.69
N PRO A 165 0.24 25.03 -1.22
CA PRO A 165 -0.29 24.18 -0.17
C PRO A 165 -0.64 24.93 1.13
N GLN A 166 0.15 25.95 1.49
CA GLN A 166 -0.07 26.72 2.72
C GLN A 166 -1.22 27.72 2.62
N VAL A 167 -1.54 28.19 1.40
CA VAL A 167 -2.54 29.24 1.16
C VAL A 167 -3.87 28.62 0.69
N ASP A 168 -3.81 27.77 -0.33
CA ASP A 168 -4.98 27.30 -1.07
C ASP A 168 -5.59 26.05 -0.47
N MET A 169 -4.78 25.20 0.22
CA MET A 169 -5.19 23.84 0.58
C MET A 169 -5.52 23.65 2.06
N GLN A 170 -5.70 24.74 2.83
CA GLN A 170 -6.08 24.63 4.24
C GLN A 170 -7.59 24.38 4.38
N PRO A 171 -8.03 23.20 4.90
CA PRO A 171 -9.45 22.84 4.91
C PRO A 171 -10.24 23.69 5.89
N LEU A 172 -11.44 24.08 5.47
CA LEU A 172 -12.43 24.70 6.31
C LEU A 172 -13.04 23.62 7.24
N TYR A 173 -12.99 23.88 8.54
CA TYR A 173 -13.52 22.98 9.58
C TYR A 173 -14.87 23.43 10.12
N GLY A 174 -15.08 24.73 10.31
CA GLY A 174 -16.31 25.26 10.87
C GLY A 174 -16.36 26.78 10.94
N LEU A 175 -17.40 27.29 11.56
CA LEU A 175 -17.53 28.69 11.90
C LEU A 175 -16.95 29.00 13.28
N GLU A 176 -16.67 30.26 13.56
CA GLU A 176 -16.27 30.69 14.90
C GLU A 176 -17.31 30.26 15.94
N GLY A 177 -16.86 29.65 17.04
CA GLY A 177 -17.72 29.05 18.06
C GLY A 177 -18.10 27.58 17.83
N SER A 178 -17.71 26.97 16.71
CA SER A 178 -17.83 25.51 16.53
C SER A 178 -17.02 24.74 17.57
N LYS A 179 -17.45 23.51 17.84
CA LYS A 179 -16.73 22.58 18.75
C LYS A 179 -15.25 22.49 18.36
N PRO A 180 -14.30 22.67 19.29
CA PRO A 180 -12.86 22.56 18.99
C PRO A 180 -12.49 21.19 18.43
N PHE A 181 -11.58 21.13 17.49
CA PHE A 181 -11.14 19.87 16.87
C PHE A 181 -10.53 18.89 17.91
N PRO A 182 -9.71 19.33 18.91
CA PRO A 182 -9.23 18.43 19.96
C PRO A 182 -10.35 17.78 20.77
N ALA A 183 -11.40 18.53 21.10
CA ALA A 183 -12.57 17.98 21.83
C ALA A 183 -13.33 16.93 20.98
N LEU A 184 -13.42 17.15 19.66
CA LEU A 184 -13.99 16.17 18.75
C LEU A 184 -13.14 14.91 18.67
N LEU A 185 -11.82 15.06 18.63
CA LEU A 185 -10.87 13.96 18.59
C LEU A 185 -10.92 13.11 19.87
N ALA A 186 -11.01 13.77 21.04
CA ALA A 186 -11.14 13.10 22.32
C ALA A 186 -12.45 12.28 22.42
N GLU A 187 -13.54 12.83 21.92
CA GLU A 187 -14.82 12.12 21.83
C GLU A 187 -14.74 10.87 20.93
N ALA A 188 -14.13 11.00 19.75
CA ALA A 188 -13.94 9.87 18.83
C ALA A 188 -13.01 8.79 19.39
N ALA A 189 -11.98 9.18 20.14
CA ALA A 189 -11.07 8.27 20.82
C ALA A 189 -11.64 7.67 22.11
N GLY A 190 -12.76 8.20 22.62
CA GLY A 190 -13.36 7.75 23.88
C GLY A 190 -12.50 8.06 25.12
N VAL A 191 -11.80 9.21 25.10
CA VAL A 191 -10.88 9.65 26.18
C VAL A 191 -11.14 11.13 26.54
N LYS A 192 -10.46 11.62 27.57
CA LYS A 192 -10.45 13.06 27.84
C LYS A 192 -9.43 13.74 26.92
N GLU A 193 -9.69 15.02 26.60
CA GLU A 193 -8.78 15.82 25.77
C GLU A 193 -7.37 15.92 26.38
N GLU A 194 -7.26 16.04 27.71
CA GLU A 194 -6.01 16.13 28.46
C GLU A 194 -5.15 14.86 28.42
N ASP A 195 -5.76 13.71 28.11
CA ASP A 195 -5.07 12.42 27.99
C ASP A 195 -4.47 12.20 26.60
N ILE A 196 -4.87 12.97 25.59
CA ILE A 196 -4.27 12.92 24.25
C ILE A 196 -2.95 13.69 24.29
N VAL A 197 -1.85 12.96 24.07
CA VAL A 197 -0.49 13.51 24.08
C VAL A 197 -0.07 13.99 22.69
N ASP A 198 -0.43 13.21 21.65
CA ASP A 198 -0.09 13.50 20.25
C ASP A 198 -1.01 12.73 19.31
N PHE A 199 -0.89 12.94 18.00
CA PHE A 199 -1.65 12.23 16.98
C PHE A 199 -0.93 12.15 15.63
N ASP A 200 -1.26 11.12 14.86
CA ASP A 200 -0.95 10.98 13.44
C ASP A 200 -2.26 10.93 12.67
N LEU A 201 -2.73 12.07 12.13
CA LEU A 201 -4.01 12.18 11.43
C LEU A 201 -3.83 12.68 10.00
N SER A 202 -4.55 12.05 9.09
CA SER A 202 -4.60 12.44 7.67
C SER A 202 -6.04 12.69 7.23
N LEU A 203 -6.20 13.58 6.26
CA LEU A 203 -7.49 13.78 5.59
C LEU A 203 -7.76 12.63 4.63
N TYR A 204 -9.02 12.32 4.42
CA TYR A 204 -9.43 11.42 3.35
C TYR A 204 -10.75 11.86 2.72
N THR A 205 -10.96 11.54 1.44
CA THR A 205 -12.25 11.77 0.79
C THR A 205 -13.25 10.70 1.20
N ARG A 206 -14.48 11.14 1.46
CA ARG A 206 -15.60 10.28 1.87
C ARG A 206 -16.22 9.47 0.73
N GLN A 207 -15.70 9.60 -0.48
CA GLN A 207 -16.21 8.82 -1.61
C GLN A 207 -15.98 7.33 -1.39
N ALA A 208 -17.04 6.55 -1.41
CA ALA A 208 -16.97 5.10 -1.36
C ALA A 208 -16.49 4.53 -2.70
N PRO A 209 -15.78 3.39 -2.69
CA PRO A 209 -15.49 2.63 -3.90
C PRO A 209 -16.78 2.36 -4.68
N THR A 210 -16.79 2.66 -5.98
CA THR A 210 -18.00 2.64 -6.79
C THR A 210 -17.71 2.10 -8.19
N ARG A 211 -18.51 1.14 -8.66
CA ARG A 211 -18.45 0.67 -10.06
C ARG A 211 -18.96 1.76 -10.98
N ILE A 212 -18.32 1.92 -12.12
CA ILE A 212 -18.70 2.83 -13.21
C ILE A 212 -18.62 2.11 -14.57
N GLY A 213 -19.22 2.75 -15.57
CA GLY A 213 -19.36 2.15 -16.90
C GLY A 213 -20.70 1.43 -17.07
N PRO A 214 -21.14 1.20 -18.31
CA PRO A 214 -22.45 0.60 -18.60
C PRO A 214 -22.60 -0.83 -18.05
N ASP A 215 -21.50 -1.57 -17.99
CA ASP A 215 -21.49 -2.95 -17.47
C ASP A 215 -20.80 -3.05 -16.09
N GLY A 216 -20.41 -1.92 -15.47
CA GLY A 216 -19.69 -1.87 -14.20
C GLY A 216 -18.28 -2.45 -14.28
N GLU A 217 -17.65 -2.36 -15.44
CA GLU A 217 -16.34 -2.93 -15.76
C GLU A 217 -15.17 -2.13 -15.19
N LEU A 218 -15.41 -0.86 -14.86
CA LEU A 218 -14.47 0.02 -14.18
C LEU A 218 -14.94 0.31 -12.75
N PHE A 219 -14.05 0.82 -11.94
CA PHE A 219 -14.40 1.38 -10.64
C PHE A 219 -13.59 2.63 -10.32
N MET A 220 -14.14 3.45 -9.44
CA MET A 220 -13.47 4.59 -8.84
C MET A 220 -13.37 4.38 -7.34
N ALA A 221 -12.21 4.66 -6.79
CA ALA A 221 -11.98 4.64 -5.34
C ALA A 221 -10.85 5.59 -4.96
N PRO A 222 -10.81 6.09 -3.73
CA PRO A 222 -9.61 6.70 -3.18
C PRO A 222 -8.58 5.62 -2.84
N ARG A 223 -7.28 5.96 -2.88
CA ARG A 223 -6.17 5.11 -2.45
C ARG A 223 -6.07 3.76 -3.19
N ILE A 224 -6.41 3.74 -4.49
CA ILE A 224 -6.17 2.57 -5.34
C ILE A 224 -4.67 2.28 -5.33
N ASP A 225 -3.86 3.31 -5.50
CA ASP A 225 -2.44 3.29 -5.24
C ASP A 225 -2.16 3.42 -3.73
N ASP A 226 -1.68 2.38 -3.05
CA ASP A 226 -1.38 1.03 -3.56
C ASP A 226 -2.26 -0.05 -2.86
N LEU A 227 -3.37 0.39 -2.24
CA LEU A 227 -4.23 -0.52 -1.50
C LEU A 227 -4.90 -1.59 -2.40
N GLU A 228 -4.98 -1.36 -3.71
CA GLU A 228 -5.41 -2.38 -4.65
C GLU A 228 -4.38 -3.52 -4.74
N CYS A 229 -3.09 -3.21 -4.89
CA CYS A 229 -2.04 -4.22 -4.87
C CYS A 229 -1.90 -4.85 -3.48
N ALA A 230 -2.00 -4.06 -2.40
CA ALA A 230 -1.96 -4.57 -1.03
C ALA A 230 -3.05 -5.62 -0.77
N ALA A 231 -4.30 -5.31 -1.11
CA ALA A 231 -5.42 -6.25 -0.95
C ALA A 231 -5.29 -7.48 -1.85
N THR A 232 -5.01 -7.28 -3.15
CA THR A 232 -4.94 -8.39 -4.10
C THR A 232 -3.79 -9.35 -3.82
N THR A 233 -2.64 -8.84 -3.37
CA THR A 233 -1.51 -9.67 -2.94
C THR A 233 -1.81 -10.41 -1.63
N LEU A 234 -2.50 -9.78 -0.66
CA LEU A 234 -2.95 -10.42 0.57
C LEU A 234 -3.93 -11.56 0.29
N TYR A 235 -4.95 -11.34 -0.55
CA TYR A 235 -5.88 -12.40 -0.92
C TYR A 235 -5.19 -13.53 -1.68
N GLY A 236 -4.25 -13.22 -2.58
CA GLY A 236 -3.45 -14.24 -3.26
C GLY A 236 -2.57 -15.05 -2.30
N PHE A 237 -2.03 -14.41 -1.27
CA PHE A 237 -1.27 -15.06 -0.19
C PHE A 237 -2.17 -16.00 0.64
N LEU A 238 -3.33 -15.55 1.06
CA LEU A 238 -4.28 -16.33 1.85
C LEU A 238 -4.83 -17.53 1.06
N ASP A 239 -5.17 -17.32 -0.21
CA ASP A 239 -5.69 -18.40 -1.09
C ASP A 239 -4.64 -19.49 -1.36
N ALA A 240 -3.35 -19.15 -1.34
CA ALA A 240 -2.27 -20.10 -1.62
C ALA A 240 -1.77 -20.84 -0.39
N ALA A 241 -1.84 -20.24 0.79
CA ALA A 241 -1.19 -20.75 2.01
C ALA A 241 -1.54 -22.20 2.39
N PRO A 242 -2.79 -22.69 2.25
CA PRO A 242 -3.13 -24.07 2.60
C PRO A 242 -2.52 -25.14 1.68
N GLU A 243 -2.13 -24.76 0.45
CA GLU A 243 -1.67 -25.69 -0.59
C GLU A 243 -0.14 -25.69 -0.78
N THR A 244 0.59 -24.90 -0.01
CA THR A 244 2.04 -24.82 -0.13
C THR A 244 2.74 -25.99 0.58
N ASP A 245 3.02 -27.06 -0.15
CA ASP A 245 3.93 -28.16 0.27
C ASP A 245 5.35 -27.94 -0.25
N SER A 246 5.81 -26.73 -0.19
CA SER A 246 7.13 -26.36 -0.71
C SER A 246 8.08 -26.06 0.44
N ALA A 247 9.37 -26.34 0.25
CA ALA A 247 10.41 -25.85 1.16
C ALA A 247 10.56 -24.32 1.13
N CYS A 248 9.83 -23.62 0.27
CA CYS A 248 9.82 -22.15 0.23
C CYS A 248 8.70 -21.60 1.14
N ALA A 249 9.07 -20.72 2.07
CA ALA A 249 8.13 -20.06 2.94
C ALA A 249 7.44 -18.90 2.22
N PRO A 250 6.09 -18.85 2.18
CA PRO A 250 5.36 -17.71 1.67
C PRO A 250 5.42 -16.55 2.68
N VAL A 251 5.65 -15.34 2.18
CA VAL A 251 5.69 -14.10 2.96
C VAL A 251 4.90 -13.02 2.22
N TRP A 252 4.03 -12.34 2.92
CA TRP A 252 3.35 -11.14 2.44
C TRP A 252 3.78 -9.95 3.30
N ALA A 253 4.06 -8.80 2.67
CA ALA A 253 4.48 -7.58 3.34
C ALA A 253 3.74 -6.37 2.80
N MET A 254 3.43 -5.41 3.68
CA MET A 254 2.88 -4.11 3.34
C MET A 254 3.61 -3.05 4.16
N PHE A 255 4.31 -2.14 3.46
CA PHE A 255 5.18 -1.13 4.07
C PHE A 255 4.53 0.24 4.06
N ASP A 256 4.95 1.11 4.98
CA ASP A 256 4.53 2.51 5.04
C ASP A 256 5.58 3.43 4.39
N ASN A 257 5.20 4.66 4.12
CA ASN A 257 6.06 5.76 3.66
C ASN A 257 6.70 5.56 2.28
N GLU A 258 6.09 4.75 1.40
CA GLU A 258 6.53 4.65 0.01
C GLU A 258 6.49 6.01 -0.67
N GLU A 259 5.39 6.72 -0.52
CA GLU A 259 5.07 8.01 -1.15
C GLU A 259 6.00 9.17 -0.75
N VAL A 260 6.83 8.94 0.24
CA VAL A 260 7.86 9.88 0.73
C VAL A 260 9.26 9.28 0.76
N GLY A 261 9.47 8.16 0.03
CA GLY A 261 10.79 7.60 -0.26
C GLY A 261 11.24 6.46 0.65
N SER A 262 10.34 5.80 1.38
CA SER A 262 10.59 4.55 2.15
C SER A 262 11.70 4.58 3.21
N SER A 263 12.39 5.69 3.41
CA SER A 263 13.59 5.79 4.28
C SER A 263 13.22 6.03 5.75
N THR A 264 12.27 5.26 6.27
CA THR A 264 11.85 5.30 7.67
C THR A 264 12.00 3.92 8.31
N ARG A 265 11.83 3.83 9.64
CA ARG A 265 11.90 2.56 10.38
C ARG A 265 10.91 1.50 9.87
N GLN A 266 9.75 1.92 9.37
CA GLN A 266 8.66 1.08 8.86
C GLN A 266 8.59 1.03 7.32
N GLY A 267 9.41 1.78 6.61
CA GLY A 267 9.46 1.78 5.15
C GLY A 267 10.19 0.58 4.54
N ALA A 268 10.07 0.40 3.23
CA ALA A 268 10.68 -0.72 2.51
C ALA A 268 12.23 -0.68 2.51
N ASP A 269 12.85 0.50 2.67
CA ASP A 269 14.31 0.67 2.79
C ASP A 269 14.84 0.35 4.21
N SER A 270 13.95 0.01 5.15
CA SER A 270 14.35 -0.39 6.50
C SER A 270 14.81 -1.85 6.58
N SER A 271 15.36 -2.23 7.72
CA SER A 271 15.71 -3.62 8.03
C SER A 271 14.48 -4.51 8.34
N PHE A 272 13.24 -3.98 8.32
CA PHE A 272 12.07 -4.68 8.84
C PHE A 272 11.88 -6.08 8.23
N LEU A 273 11.88 -6.18 6.90
CA LEU A 273 11.76 -7.47 6.24
C LEU A 273 12.95 -8.37 6.58
N ARG A 274 14.16 -7.85 6.53
CA ARG A 274 15.38 -8.61 6.84
C ARG A 274 15.36 -9.13 8.27
N ASP A 275 15.02 -8.29 9.24
CA ASP A 275 14.91 -8.66 10.65
C ASP A 275 13.91 -9.80 10.84
N VAL A 276 12.74 -9.74 10.19
CA VAL A 276 11.71 -10.78 10.25
C VAL A 276 12.22 -12.09 9.65
N LEU A 277 12.81 -12.07 8.44
CA LEU A 277 13.35 -13.27 7.80
C LEU A 277 14.45 -13.93 8.63
N ASP A 278 15.39 -13.15 9.18
CA ASP A 278 16.45 -13.64 10.04
C ASP A 278 15.90 -14.22 11.35
N ARG A 279 14.89 -13.61 11.96
CA ARG A 279 14.25 -14.14 13.18
C ARG A 279 13.51 -15.44 12.92
N ILE A 280 12.82 -15.57 11.80
CA ILE A 280 12.15 -16.83 11.42
C ILE A 280 13.20 -17.95 11.27
N LEU A 281 14.30 -17.67 10.56
CA LEU A 281 15.39 -18.66 10.42
C LEU A 281 15.98 -19.03 11.78
N ASN A 282 16.22 -18.06 12.67
CA ASN A 282 16.79 -18.32 13.99
C ASN A 282 15.87 -19.13 14.92
N ALA A 283 14.57 -19.10 14.70
CA ALA A 283 13.59 -19.91 15.43
C ALA A 283 13.51 -21.36 14.92
N ILE A 284 14.14 -21.68 13.78
CA ILE A 284 14.13 -23.01 13.15
C ILE A 284 15.59 -23.51 13.03
N PRO A 285 15.91 -24.77 13.37
CA PRO A 285 17.28 -25.28 13.24
C PRO A 285 17.81 -25.13 11.80
N HIS A 286 18.88 -24.38 11.61
CA HIS A 286 19.54 -24.17 10.33
C HIS A 286 21.06 -23.91 10.50
N SER A 287 21.80 -23.92 9.38
CA SER A 287 23.20 -23.48 9.34
C SER A 287 23.33 -22.17 8.56
N ALA A 288 24.40 -21.42 8.77
CA ALA A 288 24.67 -20.19 8.00
C ALA A 288 24.73 -20.45 6.47
N GLN A 289 25.18 -21.62 6.05
CA GLN A 289 25.18 -22.02 4.64
C GLN A 289 23.75 -22.27 4.14
N ALA A 290 22.88 -22.91 4.92
CA ALA A 290 21.47 -23.11 4.58
C ALA A 290 20.71 -21.77 4.47
N GLN A 291 21.02 -20.82 5.36
CA GLN A 291 20.49 -19.45 5.27
C GLN A 291 20.88 -18.77 3.94
N ALA A 292 22.17 -18.80 3.58
CA ALA A 292 22.64 -18.21 2.33
C ALA A 292 21.99 -18.88 1.10
N GLN A 293 21.81 -20.20 1.14
CA GLN A 293 21.11 -20.96 0.11
C GLN A 293 19.62 -20.59 0.02
N ALA A 294 18.95 -20.39 1.16
CA ALA A 294 17.54 -19.96 1.19
C ALA A 294 17.37 -18.60 0.53
N PHE A 295 18.22 -17.60 0.83
CA PHE A 295 18.20 -16.31 0.15
C PHE A 295 18.46 -16.44 -1.37
N ALA A 296 19.40 -17.28 -1.80
CA ALA A 296 19.67 -17.50 -3.21
C ALA A 296 18.50 -18.15 -3.99
N ASN A 297 17.66 -18.92 -3.30
CA ASN A 297 16.43 -19.53 -3.85
C ASN A 297 15.19 -18.67 -3.68
N SER A 298 15.30 -17.46 -3.18
CA SER A 298 14.18 -16.57 -2.92
C SER A 298 13.79 -15.77 -4.15
N PHE A 299 12.54 -15.26 -4.14
CA PHE A 299 12.03 -14.39 -5.19
C PHE A 299 11.01 -13.41 -4.61
N VAL A 300 11.05 -12.15 -5.05
CA VAL A 300 10.14 -11.09 -4.59
C VAL A 300 9.28 -10.57 -5.74
N LEU A 301 7.99 -10.41 -5.48
CA LEU A 301 7.09 -9.55 -6.25
C LEU A 301 7.00 -8.21 -5.51
N SER A 302 7.48 -7.14 -6.14
CA SER A 302 7.26 -5.76 -5.70
C SER A 302 6.02 -5.27 -6.43
N ALA A 303 4.90 -5.20 -5.71
CA ALA A 303 3.60 -4.87 -6.27
C ALA A 303 3.23 -3.44 -5.92
N ASP A 304 3.00 -2.62 -6.94
CA ASP A 304 2.67 -1.21 -6.86
C ASP A 304 1.99 -0.79 -8.18
N ASN A 305 0.90 -0.03 -8.12
CA ASN A 305 0.07 0.27 -9.27
C ASN A 305 0.84 0.90 -10.45
N ALA A 306 0.32 0.78 -11.65
CA ALA A 306 0.95 1.22 -12.89
C ALA A 306 0.06 2.19 -13.67
N HIS A 307 0.67 3.18 -14.34
CA HIS A 307 -0.07 4.10 -15.20
C HIS A 307 -0.66 3.38 -16.43
N ALA A 308 -1.99 3.44 -16.59
CA ALA A 308 -2.62 3.11 -17.85
C ALA A 308 -2.41 4.23 -18.88
N VAL A 309 -2.52 3.88 -20.18
CA VAL A 309 -2.59 4.89 -21.24
C VAL A 309 -3.82 5.75 -21.01
N HIS A 310 -3.61 7.05 -20.81
CA HIS A 310 -4.72 7.98 -20.62
C HIS A 310 -5.44 8.24 -21.95
N PRO A 311 -6.77 8.02 -22.06
CA PRO A 311 -7.48 8.09 -23.34
C PRO A 311 -7.41 9.47 -24.01
N ASN A 312 -7.33 10.55 -23.22
CA ASN A 312 -7.22 11.92 -23.73
C ASN A 312 -5.77 12.38 -23.95
N PHE A 313 -4.77 11.64 -23.44
CA PHE A 313 -3.34 12.01 -23.47
C PHE A 313 -2.48 10.79 -23.81
N ALA A 314 -2.87 10.05 -24.84
CA ALA A 314 -2.20 8.80 -25.24
C ALA A 314 -0.73 9.01 -25.68
N ASP A 315 -0.36 10.22 -26.05
CA ASP A 315 1.01 10.65 -26.37
C ASP A 315 1.94 10.70 -25.16
N LYS A 316 1.43 10.67 -23.92
CA LYS A 316 2.22 10.61 -22.69
C LYS A 316 2.74 9.21 -22.38
N ALA A 317 2.18 8.17 -22.99
CA ALA A 317 2.66 6.80 -22.84
C ALA A 317 3.75 6.45 -23.85
N ASP A 318 4.53 5.40 -23.54
CA ASP A 318 5.44 4.78 -24.51
C ASP A 318 4.67 4.31 -25.74
N PRO A 319 5.18 4.53 -26.97
CA PRO A 319 4.43 4.20 -28.18
C PRO A 319 4.20 2.70 -28.39
N CYS A 320 5.03 1.84 -27.80
CA CYS A 320 5.01 0.39 -27.97
C CYS A 320 4.47 -0.36 -26.75
N ASN A 321 4.83 0.08 -25.54
CA ASN A 321 4.45 -0.57 -24.29
C ASN A 321 3.22 0.15 -23.67
N LYS A 322 2.06 -0.07 -24.30
CA LYS A 322 0.80 0.56 -23.92
C LYS A 322 0.04 -0.30 -22.92
N VAL A 323 -0.05 0.17 -21.68
CA VAL A 323 -0.84 -0.48 -20.64
C VAL A 323 -2.30 -0.05 -20.74
N ILE A 324 -3.20 -1.02 -20.83
CA ILE A 324 -4.64 -0.82 -21.03
C ILE A 324 -5.40 -1.37 -19.82
N LEU A 325 -6.39 -0.65 -19.33
CA LEU A 325 -7.30 -1.10 -18.28
C LEU A 325 -8.01 -2.40 -18.68
N GLY A 326 -8.14 -3.34 -17.74
CA GLY A 326 -8.86 -4.61 -17.96
C GLY A 326 -8.07 -5.63 -18.79
N LYS A 327 -6.76 -5.46 -18.97
CA LYS A 327 -5.90 -6.38 -19.74
C LYS A 327 -4.88 -7.14 -18.89
N GLY A 328 -5.11 -7.21 -17.57
CA GLY A 328 -4.34 -8.03 -16.66
C GLY A 328 -3.16 -7.33 -16.02
N VAL A 329 -2.30 -8.15 -15.39
CA VAL A 329 -1.18 -7.68 -14.56
C VAL A 329 -0.11 -7.01 -15.41
N VAL A 330 0.48 -5.96 -14.89
CA VAL A 330 1.53 -5.17 -15.54
C VAL A 330 2.88 -5.55 -14.97
N VAL A 331 3.85 -5.86 -15.82
CA VAL A 331 5.28 -5.97 -15.46
C VAL A 331 5.96 -4.65 -15.80
N LYS A 332 6.55 -4.00 -14.82
CA LYS A 332 7.21 -2.69 -14.97
C LYS A 332 8.70 -2.90 -15.31
N VAL A 333 9.23 -2.22 -16.34
CA VAL A 333 10.63 -2.26 -16.73
C VAL A 333 11.22 -0.86 -16.81
N ASN A 334 12.47 -0.69 -16.36
CA ASN A 334 13.17 0.59 -16.41
C ASN A 334 14.67 0.40 -16.58
N ALA A 335 15.26 1.01 -17.61
CA ALA A 335 16.70 0.89 -17.90
C ALA A 335 17.60 1.47 -16.80
N SER A 336 17.09 2.45 -16.02
CA SER A 336 17.82 3.06 -14.89
C SER A 336 17.63 2.27 -13.58
N GLN A 337 17.02 1.08 -13.64
CA GLN A 337 16.77 0.21 -12.49
C GLN A 337 15.97 0.86 -11.35
N LYS A 338 15.11 1.81 -11.68
CA LYS A 338 14.10 2.32 -10.74
C LYS A 338 13.02 1.27 -10.45
N TYR A 339 12.87 0.31 -11.36
CA TYR A 339 12.20 -0.98 -11.19
C TYR A 339 13.27 -2.06 -11.26
N THR A 340 13.21 -3.03 -10.37
CA THR A 340 14.21 -4.11 -10.25
C THR A 340 14.09 -5.18 -11.34
N THR A 341 13.03 -5.14 -12.13
CA THR A 341 12.75 -6.13 -13.17
C THR A 341 13.89 -6.24 -14.17
N SER A 342 14.45 -7.45 -14.26
CA SER A 342 15.36 -7.85 -15.34
C SER A 342 14.64 -8.71 -16.38
N GLY A 343 15.29 -8.97 -17.51
CA GLY A 343 14.78 -9.92 -18.51
C GLY A 343 14.49 -11.30 -17.93
N LEU A 344 15.32 -11.76 -16.98
CA LEU A 344 15.16 -13.04 -16.30
C LEU A 344 13.97 -13.05 -15.34
N THR A 345 13.90 -12.09 -14.43
CA THR A 345 12.84 -12.03 -13.41
C THR A 345 11.48 -11.77 -14.04
N GLY A 346 11.43 -10.90 -15.07
CA GLY A 346 10.22 -10.68 -15.87
C GLY A 346 9.78 -11.93 -16.64
N ALA A 347 10.72 -12.72 -17.18
CA ALA A 347 10.40 -13.98 -17.87
C ALA A 347 9.83 -15.03 -16.90
N ILE A 348 10.40 -15.17 -15.70
CA ILE A 348 9.92 -16.07 -14.66
C ILE A 348 8.47 -15.72 -14.31
N PHE A 349 8.18 -14.45 -14.01
CA PHE A 349 6.82 -14.04 -13.64
C PHE A 349 5.81 -14.21 -14.78
N LYS A 350 6.19 -13.86 -16.02
CA LYS A 350 5.35 -14.08 -17.20
C LYS A 350 5.02 -15.56 -17.39
N GLU A 351 5.96 -16.46 -17.14
CA GLU A 351 5.72 -17.90 -17.23
C GLU A 351 4.80 -18.41 -16.10
N ILE A 352 4.91 -17.88 -14.89
CA ILE A 352 3.96 -18.14 -13.80
C ILE A 352 2.55 -17.70 -14.22
N CYS A 353 2.40 -16.49 -14.74
CA CYS A 353 1.13 -15.97 -15.23
C CYS A 353 0.55 -16.85 -16.36
N ARG A 354 1.38 -17.26 -17.34
CA ARG A 354 0.96 -18.14 -18.43
C ARG A 354 0.40 -19.47 -17.91
N LYS A 355 1.06 -20.11 -16.93
CA LYS A 355 0.60 -21.36 -16.30
C LYS A 355 -0.74 -21.18 -15.57
N ASN A 356 -1.03 -19.98 -15.06
CA ASN A 356 -2.26 -19.68 -14.32
C ASN A 356 -3.32 -18.95 -15.18
N ASN A 357 -3.14 -18.90 -16.50
CA ASN A 357 -4.04 -18.21 -17.44
C ASN A 357 -4.30 -16.74 -17.07
N VAL A 358 -3.26 -16.04 -16.62
CA VAL A 358 -3.30 -14.62 -16.29
C VAL A 358 -2.72 -13.81 -17.44
N PRO A 359 -3.48 -12.84 -18.01
CA PRO A 359 -2.94 -11.95 -19.01
C PRO A 359 -1.93 -10.98 -18.39
N VAL A 360 -0.86 -10.67 -19.15
CA VAL A 360 0.24 -9.82 -18.73
C VAL A 360 0.52 -8.74 -19.74
N GLN A 361 0.74 -7.53 -19.26
CA GLN A 361 1.18 -6.38 -20.03
C GLN A 361 2.59 -5.96 -19.60
N VAL A 362 3.25 -5.13 -20.37
CA VAL A 362 4.55 -4.54 -20.02
C VAL A 362 4.42 -3.02 -19.99
N PHE A 363 4.86 -2.42 -18.89
CA PHE A 363 4.98 -0.98 -18.75
C PHE A 363 6.46 -0.56 -18.91
N ALA A 364 6.67 0.43 -19.74
CA ALA A 364 7.92 1.20 -19.79
C ALA A 364 7.58 2.68 -19.83
N ASN A 365 8.39 3.51 -19.19
CA ASN A 365 8.23 4.96 -19.30
C ASN A 365 8.54 5.42 -20.72
N ARG A 366 7.83 6.45 -21.19
CA ARG A 366 8.26 7.18 -22.37
C ARG A 366 9.68 7.74 -22.12
N ALA A 367 10.59 7.53 -23.09
CA ALA A 367 12.03 7.72 -22.90
C ALA A 367 12.44 9.17 -22.50
N ASP A 368 11.62 10.14 -22.81
CA ASP A 368 11.81 11.57 -22.51
C ASP A 368 11.09 12.04 -21.23
N LEU A 369 10.38 11.13 -20.53
CA LEU A 369 9.70 11.42 -19.27
C LEU A 369 10.40 10.69 -18.09
N PRO A 370 10.66 11.39 -16.98
CA PRO A 370 11.19 10.73 -15.79
C PRO A 370 10.14 9.78 -15.22
N GLY A 371 10.54 8.56 -14.91
CA GLY A 371 9.69 7.61 -14.19
C GLY A 371 9.79 7.80 -12.68
N GLY A 372 8.73 7.35 -11.97
CA GLY A 372 8.77 7.12 -10.54
C GLY A 372 9.72 5.97 -10.18
N SER A 373 9.89 5.73 -8.89
CA SER A 373 10.54 4.57 -8.31
C SER A 373 9.46 3.75 -7.60
N THR A 374 9.77 2.52 -7.22
CA THR A 374 8.91 1.65 -6.42
C THR A 374 9.65 1.15 -5.19
N LEU A 375 8.94 0.48 -4.29
CA LEU A 375 9.52 -0.11 -3.08
C LEU A 375 10.60 -1.17 -3.38
N GLY A 376 10.57 -1.84 -4.54
CA GLY A 376 11.44 -2.97 -4.85
C GLY A 376 12.93 -2.63 -4.90
N ASN A 377 13.31 -1.54 -5.57
CA ASN A 377 14.72 -1.16 -5.64
C ASN A 377 15.28 -0.74 -4.28
N LEU A 378 14.48 -0.12 -3.42
CA LEU A 378 14.86 0.25 -2.06
C LEU A 378 14.97 -0.99 -1.17
N GLN A 379 14.02 -1.91 -1.23
CA GLN A 379 14.04 -3.16 -0.49
C GLN A 379 15.25 -4.05 -0.85
N SER A 380 15.76 -3.95 -2.09
CA SER A 380 16.96 -4.67 -2.51
C SER A 380 18.23 -4.30 -1.73
N HIS A 381 18.24 -3.15 -1.02
CA HIS A 381 19.36 -2.77 -0.16
C HIS A 381 19.52 -3.70 1.04
N THR A 382 18.43 -4.19 1.60
CA THR A 382 18.42 -5.03 2.81
C THR A 382 18.15 -6.50 2.50
N VAL A 383 17.39 -6.79 1.43
CA VAL A 383 17.06 -8.15 0.97
C VAL A 383 17.40 -8.29 -0.52
N PRO A 384 18.67 -8.43 -0.88
CA PRO A 384 19.14 -8.48 -2.27
C PRO A 384 18.91 -9.86 -2.90
N VAL A 385 17.67 -10.13 -3.31
CA VAL A 385 17.24 -11.36 -3.99
C VAL A 385 16.60 -11.02 -5.34
N PRO A 386 16.45 -11.98 -6.27
CA PRO A 386 15.74 -11.74 -7.53
C PRO A 386 14.34 -11.15 -7.29
N MET A 387 14.05 -10.04 -7.98
CA MET A 387 12.78 -9.29 -7.85
C MET A 387 12.18 -8.96 -9.21
N VAL A 388 10.87 -8.83 -9.24
CA VAL A 388 10.12 -8.29 -10.37
C VAL A 388 9.13 -7.25 -9.87
N ASP A 389 9.12 -6.09 -10.50
CA ASP A 389 8.12 -5.05 -10.24
C ASP A 389 6.89 -5.29 -11.09
N ILE A 390 5.76 -5.43 -10.42
CA ILE A 390 4.46 -5.67 -11.02
C ILE A 390 3.45 -4.64 -10.52
N GLY A 391 2.29 -4.58 -11.14
CA GLY A 391 1.21 -3.71 -10.67
C GLY A 391 -0.08 -3.91 -11.43
N LEU A 392 -1.07 -3.09 -11.10
CA LEU A 392 -2.35 -3.01 -11.78
C LEU A 392 -2.50 -1.68 -12.50
N ALA A 393 -3.18 -1.70 -13.64
CA ALA A 393 -3.38 -0.52 -14.47
C ALA A 393 -4.37 0.44 -13.83
N GLN A 394 -4.02 1.72 -13.69
CA GLN A 394 -4.94 2.75 -13.21
C GLN A 394 -4.80 4.07 -13.95
N LEU A 395 -5.83 4.90 -13.84
CA LEU A 395 -5.85 6.30 -14.27
C LEU A 395 -5.95 7.21 -13.06
N ALA A 396 -5.49 8.45 -13.22
CA ALA A 396 -5.53 9.48 -12.20
C ALA A 396 -4.78 9.08 -10.90
N MET A 397 -3.67 8.34 -11.01
CA MET A 397 -2.80 8.03 -9.89
C MET A 397 -2.46 9.29 -9.09
N HIS A 398 -2.51 9.21 -7.75
CA HIS A 398 -2.34 10.34 -6.83
C HIS A 398 -3.46 11.41 -6.86
N SER A 399 -4.58 11.13 -7.50
CA SER A 399 -5.81 11.90 -7.32
C SER A 399 -6.47 11.54 -5.98
N ALA A 400 -7.30 12.43 -5.45
CA ALA A 400 -8.13 12.11 -4.28
C ALA A 400 -9.09 10.93 -4.54
N VAL A 401 -9.40 10.65 -5.81
CA VAL A 401 -10.16 9.49 -6.30
C VAL A 401 -9.56 9.04 -7.62
N GLU A 402 -9.24 7.78 -7.73
CA GLU A 402 -8.55 7.16 -8.84
C GLU A 402 -9.49 6.21 -9.60
N THR A 403 -9.04 5.66 -10.72
CA THR A 403 -9.87 4.79 -11.56
C THR A 403 -9.10 3.57 -12.01
N ALA A 404 -9.67 2.38 -11.84
CA ALA A 404 -9.11 1.10 -12.28
C ALA A 404 -10.17 0.18 -12.90
N ALA A 405 -9.76 -1.02 -13.31
CA ALA A 405 -10.63 -2.01 -13.94
C ALA A 405 -10.87 -3.21 -13.03
N VAL A 406 -12.13 -3.61 -12.89
CA VAL A 406 -12.57 -4.74 -12.04
C VAL A 406 -11.85 -6.05 -12.38
N ALA A 407 -11.62 -6.32 -13.67
CA ALA A 407 -11.02 -7.57 -14.12
C ALA A 407 -9.53 -7.73 -13.74
N ASP A 408 -8.81 -6.61 -13.56
CA ASP A 408 -7.38 -6.64 -13.26
C ASP A 408 -7.11 -7.08 -11.82
N ALA A 409 -7.99 -6.73 -10.88
CA ALA A 409 -7.89 -7.16 -9.48
C ALA A 409 -7.95 -8.70 -9.35
N ASP A 410 -8.89 -9.37 -10.04
CA ASP A 410 -8.95 -10.85 -10.07
C ASP A 410 -7.70 -11.46 -10.72
N ALA A 411 -7.21 -10.83 -11.79
CA ALA A 411 -5.99 -11.27 -12.47
C ALA A 411 -4.77 -11.24 -11.53
N MET A 412 -4.62 -10.20 -10.70
CA MET A 412 -3.52 -10.10 -9.73
C MET A 412 -3.64 -11.19 -8.66
N VAL A 413 -4.80 -11.42 -8.09
CA VAL A 413 -5.00 -12.51 -7.10
C VAL A 413 -4.57 -13.85 -7.68
N ARG A 414 -5.00 -14.19 -8.92
CA ARG A 414 -4.61 -15.44 -9.58
C ARG A 414 -3.10 -15.51 -9.85
N ALA A 415 -2.48 -14.41 -10.26
CA ALA A 415 -1.04 -14.34 -10.46
C ALA A 415 -0.26 -14.61 -9.19
N VAL A 416 -0.64 -13.95 -8.09
CA VAL A 416 0.01 -14.06 -6.78
C VAL A 416 -0.24 -15.44 -6.16
N THR A 417 -1.45 -15.98 -6.25
CA THR A 417 -1.74 -17.36 -5.84
C THR A 417 -0.84 -18.36 -6.58
N GLY A 418 -0.73 -18.22 -7.90
CA GLY A 418 0.17 -19.03 -8.72
C GLY A 418 1.65 -18.87 -8.37
N PHE A 419 2.07 -17.66 -8.01
CA PHE A 419 3.42 -17.39 -7.55
C PHE A 419 3.76 -18.11 -6.24
N TYR A 420 2.87 -18.14 -5.29
CA TYR A 420 3.10 -18.85 -4.03
C TYR A 420 3.06 -20.37 -4.18
N ARG A 421 2.33 -20.89 -5.16
CA ARG A 421 2.22 -22.34 -5.43
C ARG A 421 3.31 -22.92 -6.30
N VAL A 422 4.03 -22.08 -7.07
CA VAL A 422 5.06 -22.56 -7.99
C VAL A 422 6.31 -23.04 -7.25
N HIS A 423 6.81 -24.22 -7.62
CA HIS A 423 8.14 -24.69 -7.21
C HIS A 423 9.21 -24.04 -8.08
N LEU A 424 9.59 -22.82 -7.70
CA LEU A 424 10.68 -22.08 -8.34
C LEU A 424 12.00 -22.43 -7.66
N ARG A 425 12.94 -23.03 -8.39
CA ARG A 425 14.26 -23.41 -7.88
C ARG A 425 15.35 -22.93 -8.81
N SER A 426 16.39 -22.32 -8.24
CA SER A 426 17.61 -21.98 -8.97
C SER A 426 18.42 -23.24 -9.23
N LEU A 427 18.84 -23.43 -10.48
CA LEU A 427 19.77 -24.49 -10.92
C LEU A 427 21.16 -23.94 -11.23
N GLY A 428 21.42 -22.68 -10.93
CA GLY A 428 22.63 -21.95 -11.23
C GLY A 428 22.32 -20.53 -11.68
N ASP A 429 23.33 -19.76 -12.03
CA ASP A 429 23.14 -18.39 -12.50
C ASP A 429 22.26 -18.36 -13.76
N ALA A 430 21.21 -17.57 -13.72
CA ALA A 430 20.22 -17.41 -14.80
C ALA A 430 19.51 -18.69 -15.28
N ARG A 431 19.44 -19.76 -14.46
CA ARG A 431 18.73 -20.99 -14.79
C ARG A 431 17.81 -21.44 -13.66
N TYR A 432 16.52 -21.60 -13.97
CA TYR A 432 15.47 -21.95 -12.99
C TYR A 432 14.57 -23.07 -13.50
N THR A 433 14.05 -23.89 -12.56
CA THR A 433 12.86 -24.71 -12.80
C THR A 433 11.64 -23.99 -12.29
N LEU A 434 10.50 -24.20 -12.97
CA LEU A 434 9.16 -23.73 -12.58
C LEU A 434 8.23 -24.93 -12.67
N GLU A 435 8.04 -25.64 -11.57
CA GLU A 435 7.18 -26.85 -11.47
C GLU A 435 5.90 -26.56 -10.72
#